data_f563ca723673e3518be0ee7ced6c6cf2
#
_entry.id   f563ca723673e3518be0ee7ced6c6cf2
#
_cell.length_a   1.000
_cell.length_b   1.000
_cell.length_c   1.000
_cell.angle_alpha   90.00
_cell.angle_beta   90.00
_cell.angle_gamma   90.00
#
_symmetry.space_group_name_H-M   'P 1'
#
loop_
_entity.id
_entity.type
_entity.pdbx_description
1 polymer ?
#
loop_
_entity_poly.entity_id
_entity_poly.type
_entity_poly.pdbx_seq_one_letter_code
_entity_poly.pdbx_strand_id
1 'polypeptide(L)'
;MEIYFNGSVMLESEFRAYQKANGGPTWDVTTPEILASLGAEAVLEGPSATCDRYQFSMRQGVEQIDGKWYTKYVAGPIFTDRPAEGDQPAMTAAEQEAAYKAQIDADQAKSVRDQRTTKLAECDWTQLADAPVDKAAWATYRQALRDVTKQAGFPWDIEWPVAP
;
A
#
# COMPACT_ATOMS: atom_id res chain seq x y z
N MET A 1 -20.69 9.24 7.29
CA MET A 1 -20.07 10.51 6.84
C MET A 1 -19.26 11.07 8.00
N GLU A 2 -18.12 11.69 7.70
CA GLU A 2 -17.32 12.44 8.68
C GLU A 2 -17.63 13.92 8.59
N ILE A 3 -17.54 14.58 9.73
CA ILE A 3 -17.89 15.99 9.90
C ILE A 3 -16.73 16.69 10.61
N TYR A 4 -16.31 17.82 10.08
CA TYR A 4 -15.39 18.74 10.73
C TYR A 4 -16.19 19.76 11.54
N PHE A 5 -15.88 19.83 12.84
CA PHE A 5 -16.55 20.74 13.78
C PHE A 5 -15.60 21.13 14.91
N ASN A 6 -15.48 22.43 15.19
CA ASN A 6 -14.67 22.98 16.28
C ASN A 6 -13.21 22.46 16.33
N GLY A 7 -12.54 22.34 15.16
CA GLY A 7 -11.16 21.90 15.11
C GLY A 7 -10.97 20.38 15.15
N SER A 8 -12.05 19.59 15.16
CA SER A 8 -12.00 18.13 15.26
C SER A 8 -12.83 17.46 14.17
N VAL A 9 -12.45 16.25 13.82
CA VAL A 9 -13.21 15.38 12.91
C VAL A 9 -13.94 14.33 13.76
N MET A 10 -15.22 14.14 13.49
CA MET A 10 -16.05 13.14 14.16
C MET A 10 -17.01 12.49 13.18
N LEU A 11 -17.56 11.34 13.55
CA LEU A 11 -18.60 10.69 12.76
C LEU A 11 -19.93 11.49 12.87
N GLU A 12 -20.75 11.39 11.84
CA GLU A 12 -22.08 12.01 11.83
C GLU A 12 -22.91 11.61 13.06
N SER A 13 -22.85 10.34 13.46
CA SER A 13 -23.55 9.84 14.65
C SER A 13 -23.08 10.51 15.94
N GLU A 14 -21.78 10.76 16.05
CA GLU A 14 -21.19 11.46 17.21
C GLU A 14 -21.58 12.94 17.20
N PHE A 15 -21.59 13.58 16.05
CA PHE A 15 -22.03 14.96 15.90
C PHE A 15 -23.50 15.13 16.27
N ARG A 16 -24.38 14.21 15.83
CA ARG A 16 -25.80 14.19 16.22
C ARG A 16 -25.97 14.02 17.73
N ALA A 17 -25.20 13.11 18.32
CA ALA A 17 -25.23 12.89 19.77
C ALA A 17 -24.75 14.14 20.54
N TYR A 18 -23.67 14.78 20.06
CA TYR A 18 -23.17 16.03 20.63
C TYR A 18 -24.21 17.15 20.58
N GLN A 19 -24.85 17.38 19.42
CA GLN A 19 -25.89 18.40 19.27
C GLN A 19 -27.07 18.14 20.22
N LYS A 20 -27.56 16.91 20.30
CA LYS A 20 -28.62 16.51 21.20
C LYS A 20 -28.25 16.75 22.69
N ALA A 21 -27.03 16.41 23.08
CA ALA A 21 -26.56 16.58 24.47
C ALA A 21 -26.41 18.06 24.86
N ASN A 22 -26.16 18.94 23.87
CA ASN A 22 -26.00 20.38 24.12
C ASN A 22 -27.25 21.22 23.80
N GLY A 23 -28.43 20.57 23.67
CA GLY A 23 -29.70 21.27 23.41
C GLY A 23 -29.84 21.81 22.00
N GLY A 24 -29.00 21.34 21.07
CA GLY A 24 -29.10 21.68 19.66
C GLY A 24 -30.24 20.99 18.93
N PRO A 25 -30.53 21.37 17.69
CA PRO A 25 -31.61 20.79 16.91
C PRO A 25 -31.36 19.32 16.55
N THR A 26 -32.44 18.63 16.25
CA THR A 26 -32.40 17.28 15.64
C THR A 26 -32.91 17.36 14.20
N TRP A 27 -32.41 16.49 13.34
CA TRP A 27 -32.78 16.44 11.91
C TRP A 27 -32.80 15.00 11.41
N ASP A 28 -33.56 14.72 10.38
CA ASP A 28 -33.68 13.37 9.81
C ASP A 28 -32.55 13.08 8.82
N VAL A 29 -32.30 13.98 7.86
CA VAL A 29 -31.29 13.85 6.82
C VAL A 29 -30.24 14.94 6.98
N THR A 30 -28.97 14.55 7.02
CA THR A 30 -27.86 15.52 7.07
C THR A 30 -27.60 16.10 5.68
N THR A 31 -27.73 17.42 5.57
CA THR A 31 -27.40 18.16 4.35
C THR A 31 -26.30 19.19 4.62
N PRO A 32 -25.59 19.67 3.58
CA PRO A 32 -24.57 20.71 3.73
C PRO A 32 -25.12 21.98 4.40
N GLU A 33 -26.37 22.37 4.11
CA GLU A 33 -27.01 23.56 4.67
C GLU A 33 -27.25 23.38 6.18
N ILE A 34 -27.68 22.21 6.60
CA ILE A 34 -27.86 21.90 8.04
C ILE A 34 -26.51 21.94 8.75
N LEU A 35 -25.48 21.33 8.20
CA LEU A 35 -24.14 21.37 8.79
C LEU A 35 -23.63 22.81 8.89
N ALA A 36 -23.74 23.60 7.83
CA ALA A 36 -23.33 25.00 7.82
C ALA A 36 -24.07 25.84 8.88
N SER A 37 -25.38 25.62 9.06
CA SER A 37 -26.18 26.29 10.10
C SER A 37 -25.72 25.98 11.52
N LEU A 38 -25.05 24.84 11.71
CA LEU A 38 -24.49 24.36 12.98
C LEU A 38 -22.98 24.66 13.13
N GLY A 39 -22.39 25.40 12.18
CA GLY A 39 -20.95 25.70 12.17
C GLY A 39 -20.08 24.48 11.88
N ALA A 40 -20.64 23.49 11.20
CA ALA A 40 -19.96 22.25 10.84
C ALA A 40 -19.88 22.10 9.32
N GLU A 41 -18.96 21.27 8.85
CA GLU A 41 -18.76 20.98 7.43
C GLU A 41 -18.55 19.48 7.21
N ALA A 42 -19.03 18.96 6.08
CA ALA A 42 -18.73 17.59 5.68
C ALA A 42 -17.26 17.45 5.29
N VAL A 43 -16.63 16.36 5.75
CA VAL A 43 -15.30 15.97 5.24
C VAL A 43 -15.50 15.12 4.00
N LEU A 44 -14.96 15.57 2.89
CA LEU A 44 -14.98 14.90 1.60
C LEU A 44 -13.78 13.96 1.48
N GLU A 45 -13.86 13.00 0.55
CA GLU A 45 -12.71 12.15 0.24
C GLU A 45 -11.68 12.97 -0.56
N GLY A 46 -10.45 13.00 -0.05
CA GLY A 46 -9.35 13.70 -0.69
C GLY A 46 -8.60 12.81 -1.68
N PRO A 47 -7.69 13.40 -2.48
CA PRO A 47 -6.86 12.63 -3.40
C PRO A 47 -5.88 11.72 -2.65
N SER A 48 -5.66 10.52 -3.17
CA SER A 48 -4.62 9.62 -2.67
C SER A 48 -3.24 10.24 -2.85
N ALA A 49 -2.33 9.98 -1.93
CA ALA A 49 -0.94 10.41 -2.05
C ALA A 49 -0.26 9.69 -3.24
N THR A 50 0.64 10.41 -3.92
CA THR A 50 1.54 9.79 -4.89
C THR A 50 2.59 8.98 -4.13
N CYS A 51 2.68 7.68 -4.43
CA CYS A 51 3.53 6.73 -3.72
C CYS A 51 4.55 6.10 -4.66
N ASP A 52 5.74 5.81 -4.15
CA ASP A 52 6.71 4.94 -4.83
C ASP A 52 6.41 3.46 -4.53
N ARG A 53 7.30 2.55 -4.99
CA ARG A 53 7.13 1.10 -4.83
C ARG A 53 7.19 0.60 -3.37
N TYR A 54 7.72 1.41 -2.47
CA TYR A 54 7.85 1.10 -1.05
C TYR A 54 6.81 1.80 -0.19
N GLN A 55 5.91 2.56 -0.82
CA GLN A 55 4.96 3.41 -0.14
C GLN A 55 3.53 3.04 -0.47
N PHE A 56 2.64 3.40 0.41
CA PHE A 56 1.19 3.35 0.20
C PHE A 56 0.54 4.64 0.70
N SER A 57 -0.60 4.97 0.12
CA SER A 57 -1.38 6.12 0.55
C SER A 57 -2.01 5.84 1.91
N MET A 58 -1.63 6.59 2.94
CA MET A 58 -2.16 6.46 4.28
C MET A 58 -2.83 7.75 4.74
N ARG A 59 -3.92 7.60 5.44
CA ARG A 59 -4.67 8.72 5.99
C ARG A 59 -3.89 9.41 7.10
N GLN A 60 -3.81 10.74 7.03
CA GLN A 60 -3.17 11.59 8.05
C GLN A 60 -4.02 12.83 8.35
N GLY A 61 -5.21 12.61 8.92
CA GLY A 61 -6.09 13.71 9.31
C GLY A 61 -6.90 14.28 8.14
N VAL A 62 -7.10 15.59 8.14
CA VAL A 62 -7.85 16.34 7.13
C VAL A 62 -7.10 17.60 6.73
N GLU A 63 -7.42 18.12 5.55
CA GLU A 63 -6.90 19.39 5.05
C GLU A 63 -8.00 20.19 4.34
N GLN A 64 -7.81 21.48 4.24
CA GLN A 64 -8.74 22.36 3.54
C GLN A 64 -8.23 22.66 2.13
N ILE A 65 -9.05 22.38 1.12
CA ILE A 65 -8.78 22.69 -0.28
C ILE A 65 -9.96 23.50 -0.81
N ASP A 66 -9.70 24.69 -1.36
CA ASP A 66 -10.73 25.60 -1.89
C ASP A 66 -11.91 25.82 -0.93
N GLY A 67 -11.60 25.97 0.36
CA GLY A 67 -12.57 26.24 1.41
C GLY A 67 -13.42 25.05 1.84
N LYS A 68 -13.13 23.84 1.38
CA LYS A 68 -13.82 22.59 1.79
C LYS A 68 -12.84 21.65 2.48
N TRP A 69 -13.34 20.88 3.44
CA TRP A 69 -12.54 19.89 4.15
C TRP A 69 -12.46 18.56 3.40
N TYR A 70 -11.25 18.03 3.29
CA TYR A 70 -10.96 16.76 2.64
C TYR A 70 -10.14 15.86 3.56
N THR A 71 -10.31 14.56 3.45
CA THR A 71 -9.39 13.59 4.02
C THR A 71 -8.00 13.83 3.45
N LYS A 72 -7.01 14.00 4.31
CA LYS A 72 -5.60 14.15 3.90
C LYS A 72 -4.94 12.79 3.81
N TYR A 73 -4.27 12.55 2.69
CA TYR A 73 -3.45 11.37 2.47
C TYR A 73 -1.98 11.75 2.28
N VAL A 74 -1.10 10.95 2.86
CA VAL A 74 0.35 11.08 2.74
C VAL A 74 0.96 9.75 2.33
N ALA A 75 2.11 9.79 1.65
CA ALA A 75 2.86 8.60 1.33
C ALA A 75 3.50 8.02 2.61
N GLY A 76 3.19 6.79 2.94
CA GLY A 76 3.71 6.07 4.10
C GLY A 76 4.25 4.69 3.73
N PRO A 77 4.85 3.97 4.68
CA PRO A 77 4.91 4.28 6.12
C PRO A 77 5.83 5.46 6.43
N ILE A 78 5.56 6.14 7.55
CA ILE A 78 6.39 7.22 8.08
C ILE A 78 7.22 6.65 9.23
N PHE A 79 8.53 6.84 9.17
CA PHE A 79 9.46 6.39 10.18
C PHE A 79 9.91 7.56 11.05
N THR A 80 10.08 7.31 12.35
CA THR A 80 10.60 8.26 13.32
C THR A 80 11.68 7.60 14.16
N ASP A 81 12.62 8.38 14.68
CA ASP A 81 13.66 7.84 15.55
C ASP A 81 13.03 7.14 16.76
N ARG A 82 13.47 5.92 17.04
CA ARG A 82 13.05 5.11 18.18
C ARG A 82 14.19 5.04 19.19
N PRO A 83 13.99 5.51 20.44
CA PRO A 83 14.97 5.35 21.49
C PRO A 83 15.16 3.87 21.86
N ALA A 84 16.27 3.55 22.53
CA ALA A 84 16.48 2.23 23.10
C ALA A 84 15.42 1.93 24.17
N GLU A 85 14.88 0.70 24.17
CA GLU A 85 13.89 0.25 25.15
C GLU A 85 14.15 -1.22 25.52
N GLY A 86 14.45 -1.47 26.80
CA GLY A 86 14.86 -2.79 27.29
C GLY A 86 16.09 -3.31 26.53
N ASP A 87 16.01 -4.52 25.99
CA ASP A 87 17.09 -5.13 25.19
C ASP A 87 17.10 -4.68 23.72
N GLN A 88 16.16 -3.82 23.31
CA GLN A 88 16.11 -3.30 21.94
C GLN A 88 16.95 -2.03 21.79
N PRO A 89 17.94 -2.00 20.86
CA PRO A 89 18.75 -0.82 20.62
C PRO A 89 17.92 0.31 20.01
N ALA A 90 18.39 1.54 20.16
CA ALA A 90 17.85 2.68 19.43
C ALA A 90 18.00 2.44 17.93
N MET A 91 17.02 2.92 17.17
CA MET A 91 17.06 2.91 15.69
C MET A 91 16.61 4.28 15.18
N THR A 92 17.37 4.83 14.26
CA THR A 92 16.99 6.05 13.55
C THR A 92 15.87 5.77 12.54
N ALA A 93 15.16 6.82 12.15
CA ALA A 93 14.14 6.74 11.08
C ALA A 93 14.73 6.16 9.78
N ALA A 94 15.95 6.58 9.42
CA ALA A 94 16.64 6.10 8.21
C ALA A 94 16.99 4.60 8.27
N GLU A 95 17.43 4.10 9.42
CA GLU A 95 17.70 2.66 9.61
C GLU A 95 16.42 1.82 9.51
N GLN A 96 15.32 2.31 10.12
CA GLN A 96 14.01 1.64 10.02
C GLN A 96 13.50 1.63 8.58
N GLU A 97 13.62 2.75 7.86
CA GLU A 97 13.23 2.84 6.44
C GLU A 97 14.07 1.89 5.58
N ALA A 98 15.38 1.84 5.79
CA ALA A 98 16.28 0.94 5.06
C ALA A 98 15.93 -0.53 5.31
N ALA A 99 15.66 -0.91 6.57
CA ALA A 99 15.24 -2.26 6.93
C ALA A 99 13.89 -2.64 6.30
N TYR A 100 12.93 -1.72 6.30
CA TYR A 100 11.63 -1.91 5.66
C TYR A 100 11.76 -2.12 4.15
N LYS A 101 12.53 -1.27 3.45
CA LYS A 101 12.77 -1.42 2.01
C LYS A 101 13.48 -2.75 1.69
N ALA A 102 14.47 -3.12 2.48
CA ALA A 102 15.17 -4.39 2.32
C ALA A 102 14.23 -5.61 2.51
N GLN A 103 13.27 -5.52 3.43
CA GLN A 103 12.26 -6.57 3.61
C GLN A 103 11.33 -6.67 2.40
N ILE A 104 10.83 -5.55 1.88
CA ILE A 104 9.99 -5.51 0.67
C ILE A 104 10.74 -6.11 -0.53
N ASP A 105 12.01 -5.74 -0.73
CA ASP A 105 12.86 -6.30 -1.80
C ASP A 105 13.07 -7.81 -1.61
N ALA A 106 13.28 -8.27 -0.39
CA ALA A 106 13.45 -9.70 -0.08
C ALA A 106 12.17 -10.51 -0.37
N ASP A 107 11.01 -9.98 0.00
CA ASP A 107 9.71 -10.61 -0.23
C ASP A 107 9.39 -10.67 -1.73
N GLN A 108 9.67 -9.61 -2.48
CA GLN A 108 9.53 -9.59 -3.93
C GLN A 108 10.51 -10.59 -4.59
N ALA A 109 11.77 -10.62 -4.14
CA ALA A 109 12.75 -11.59 -4.61
C ALA A 109 12.33 -13.03 -4.35
N LYS A 110 11.71 -13.30 -3.20
CA LYS A 110 11.12 -14.61 -2.89
C LYS A 110 9.99 -14.94 -3.85
N SER A 111 9.05 -14.03 -4.08
CA SER A 111 7.95 -14.20 -5.02
C SER A 111 8.42 -14.57 -6.42
N VAL A 112 9.43 -13.86 -6.95
CA VAL A 112 10.03 -14.16 -8.25
C VAL A 112 10.66 -15.55 -8.29
N ARG A 113 11.37 -15.96 -7.22
CA ARG A 113 11.96 -17.30 -7.12
C ARG A 113 10.90 -18.41 -7.08
N ASP A 114 9.80 -18.19 -6.37
CA ASP A 114 8.69 -19.13 -6.28
C ASP A 114 8.02 -19.28 -7.66
N GLN A 115 7.74 -18.18 -8.36
CA GLN A 115 7.21 -18.20 -9.72
C GLN A 115 8.14 -18.93 -10.70
N ARG A 116 9.46 -18.66 -10.63
CA ARG A 116 10.46 -19.39 -11.43
C ARG A 116 10.40 -20.89 -11.16
N THR A 117 10.31 -21.29 -9.90
CA THR A 117 10.25 -22.70 -9.50
C THR A 117 9.00 -23.37 -10.07
N THR A 118 7.85 -22.72 -10.01
CA THR A 118 6.61 -23.18 -10.63
C THR A 118 6.77 -23.39 -12.14
N LYS A 119 7.30 -22.37 -12.84
CA LYS A 119 7.54 -22.46 -14.30
C LYS A 119 8.52 -23.58 -14.68
N LEU A 120 9.54 -23.84 -13.88
CA LEU A 120 10.47 -24.95 -14.08
C LEU A 120 9.78 -26.30 -13.89
N ALA A 121 8.95 -26.44 -12.86
CA ALA A 121 8.18 -27.66 -12.61
C ALA A 121 7.16 -27.94 -13.72
N GLU A 122 6.46 -26.92 -14.21
CA GLU A 122 5.51 -27.03 -15.33
C GLU A 122 6.14 -27.60 -16.61
N CYS A 123 7.44 -27.42 -16.80
CA CYS A 123 8.17 -27.91 -17.96
C CYS A 123 9.11 -29.10 -17.68
N ASP A 124 9.06 -29.72 -16.50
CA ASP A 124 9.95 -30.86 -16.17
C ASP A 124 9.68 -32.08 -17.06
N TRP A 125 8.45 -32.29 -17.48
CA TRP A 125 8.11 -33.38 -18.41
C TRP A 125 8.85 -33.32 -19.75
N THR A 126 9.27 -32.12 -20.18
CA THR A 126 10.05 -31.91 -21.40
C THR A 126 11.45 -32.53 -21.35
N GLN A 127 11.92 -32.90 -20.15
CA GLN A 127 13.22 -33.52 -19.92
C GLN A 127 13.19 -35.05 -20.06
N LEU A 128 12.00 -35.67 -20.16
CA LEU A 128 11.87 -37.09 -20.39
C LEU A 128 12.49 -37.47 -21.74
N ALA A 129 13.11 -38.65 -21.82
CA ALA A 129 13.82 -39.09 -23.01
C ALA A 129 12.92 -39.21 -24.27
N ASP A 130 11.67 -39.59 -24.04
CA ASP A 130 10.63 -39.82 -25.04
C ASP A 130 9.66 -38.63 -25.24
N ALA A 131 9.91 -37.48 -24.58
CA ALA A 131 9.05 -36.32 -24.77
C ALA A 131 9.13 -35.82 -26.24
N PRO A 132 7.97 -35.63 -26.91
CA PRO A 132 7.89 -35.26 -28.32
C PRO A 132 8.06 -33.76 -28.54
N VAL A 133 9.21 -33.19 -28.10
CA VAL A 133 9.47 -31.76 -28.11
C VAL A 133 10.87 -31.44 -28.65
N ASP A 134 11.08 -30.17 -29.06
CA ASP A 134 12.43 -29.69 -29.38
C ASP A 134 13.23 -29.54 -28.08
N LYS A 135 14.08 -30.51 -27.81
CA LYS A 135 14.92 -30.54 -26.60
C LYS A 135 15.83 -29.32 -26.46
N ALA A 136 16.37 -28.81 -27.58
CA ALA A 136 17.30 -27.68 -27.56
C ALA A 136 16.57 -26.39 -27.22
N ALA A 137 15.38 -26.14 -27.80
CA ALA A 137 14.55 -24.99 -27.49
C ALA A 137 14.12 -24.99 -26.00
N TRP A 138 13.65 -26.14 -25.51
CA TRP A 138 13.27 -26.27 -24.09
C TRP A 138 14.45 -26.15 -23.12
N ALA A 139 15.63 -26.64 -23.48
CA ALA A 139 16.84 -26.45 -22.67
C ALA A 139 17.19 -24.95 -22.55
N THR A 140 17.12 -24.22 -23.68
CA THR A 140 17.35 -22.76 -23.71
C THR A 140 16.36 -22.01 -22.85
N TYR A 141 15.06 -22.30 -22.96
CA TYR A 141 14.00 -21.72 -22.13
C TYR A 141 14.24 -21.98 -20.66
N ARG A 142 14.52 -23.21 -20.26
CA ARG A 142 14.79 -23.59 -18.87
C ARG A 142 16.05 -22.90 -18.32
N GLN A 143 17.06 -22.71 -19.15
CA GLN A 143 18.24 -21.96 -18.73
C GLN A 143 17.90 -20.47 -18.53
N ALA A 144 17.13 -19.87 -19.44
CA ALA A 144 16.66 -18.50 -19.27
C ALA A 144 15.81 -18.32 -17.99
N LEU A 145 14.94 -19.29 -17.64
CA LEU A 145 14.23 -19.30 -16.37
C LEU A 145 15.18 -19.31 -15.15
N ARG A 146 16.26 -20.11 -15.18
CA ARG A 146 17.23 -20.15 -14.09
C ARG A 146 17.96 -18.82 -13.93
N ASP A 147 18.13 -18.09 -15.01
CA ASP A 147 18.90 -16.84 -15.08
C ASP A 147 18.06 -15.58 -14.80
N VAL A 148 16.72 -15.67 -14.60
CA VAL A 148 15.86 -14.50 -14.31
C VAL A 148 16.34 -13.70 -13.09
N THR A 149 16.91 -14.37 -12.09
CA THR A 149 17.45 -13.73 -10.89
C THR A 149 18.77 -13.00 -11.10
N LYS A 150 19.37 -13.11 -12.29
CA LYS A 150 20.59 -12.41 -12.69
C LYS A 150 20.28 -11.17 -13.55
N GLN A 151 19.05 -10.94 -13.91
CA GLN A 151 18.64 -9.75 -14.66
C GLN A 151 18.90 -8.47 -13.84
N ALA A 152 19.30 -7.40 -14.51
CA ALA A 152 19.63 -6.13 -13.86
C ALA A 152 18.43 -5.52 -13.11
N GLY A 153 17.21 -5.80 -13.57
CA GLY A 153 15.97 -5.34 -12.93
C GLY A 153 15.46 -6.21 -11.77
N PHE A 154 16.16 -7.31 -11.44
CA PHE A 154 15.76 -8.16 -10.32
C PHE A 154 15.81 -7.40 -8.98
N PRO A 155 14.79 -7.54 -8.12
CA PRO A 155 13.63 -8.44 -8.19
C PRO A 155 12.36 -7.81 -8.81
N TRP A 156 12.39 -6.58 -9.28
CA TRP A 156 11.20 -5.81 -9.63
C TRP A 156 10.85 -5.87 -11.12
N ASP A 157 11.82 -5.68 -11.98
CA ASP A 157 11.62 -5.58 -13.42
C ASP A 157 12.15 -6.86 -14.08
N ILE A 158 11.29 -7.88 -14.16
CA ILE A 158 11.64 -9.22 -14.67
C ILE A 158 11.05 -9.44 -16.05
N GLU A 159 11.91 -9.74 -17.01
CA GLU A 159 11.52 -10.24 -18.32
C GLU A 159 11.48 -11.78 -18.30
N TRP A 160 10.26 -12.32 -18.29
CA TRP A 160 10.08 -13.78 -18.31
C TRP A 160 10.28 -14.32 -19.71
N PRO A 161 11.05 -15.42 -19.86
CA PRO A 161 11.20 -16.05 -21.17
C PRO A 161 9.87 -16.67 -21.63
N VAL A 162 9.69 -16.72 -22.94
CA VAL A 162 8.53 -17.35 -23.58
C VAL A 162 8.85 -18.82 -23.85
N ALA A 163 7.93 -19.70 -23.49
CA ALA A 163 8.05 -21.14 -23.78
C ALA A 163 8.02 -21.40 -25.28
N PRO A 164 8.81 -22.35 -25.80
CA PRO A 164 8.83 -22.72 -27.21
C PRO A 164 7.57 -23.49 -27.63
#